data_7a8ee129a37c21ab8a2d5712132bcc13
#
_entry.id   7a8ee129a37c21ab8a2d5712132bcc13
#
_cell.length_a   1.000
_cell.length_b   1.000
_cell.length_c   1.000
_cell.angle_alpha   90.00
_cell.angle_beta   90.00
_cell.angle_gamma   90.00
#
_symmetry.space_group_name_H-M   'P 1'
#
loop_
_entity.id
_entity.type
_entity.pdbx_description
1 polymer ?
#
loop_
_entity_poly.entity_id
_entity_poly.type
_entity_poly.pdbx_seq_one_letter_code
_entity_poly.pdbx_strand_id
1 'polypeptide(L)'
;MPTSPRPVLVALGLAALGACSAPVPTVPGEELYECREVYSPRRGRLYDRRDSLLVANQLHYALSISKRAAFDTAAFNQLMGWPEGALQARIAGARLPAPPLPRPPEPKRDSTGALLAPPEPAELAEPPALPPRQQVWPVVLPLTKPEAKLFRQHARQWPGLAVSRRRELTYTVNVAAPVLGYTAKAAEQYLWLAQRLERGRFYRLRSGGLETYYNTLLTGHRGAYHPITDGHGRAHGTWAADTTFQQGQDLHLTIDVRLQAYAERLLGERRGYIVALEPSTGEILACVSGPTYDPAALTAPGRNAERRTLLRSEGLPMLNRPALVANPPGSVFKLVNAAVALQLGAIQRSTSFPCDQSLINCVHGHPQARNLTMALKYSCNPYFYQVLRAVVNGTPPAGADTVALRHENLAAWRRYVKSFGLDTLLGVDTPREMPGFLPTPEYYDRVRRTTNWKFSGIHSLSIGQGEINLTGLQMANVLATIANRGWYLTPHFVRSIGSTGRPLPRFLDVHRTLVDSANLAALVPGMVASMQPGGTAELASLADVGITVAGKTGTVQNDEGDDHATFAGFAPAKKPKIVVAVYIENAGFGGLSAAPCAALVMEKYLRGYIAPKRKRWEKWLRCGDLASGGH
;
A
#
# COMPACT_ATOMS: atom_id res chain seq x y z
N MET A 1 -46.66 -27.76 -20.24
CA MET A 1 -46.81 -26.99 -18.99
C MET A 1 -45.63 -27.38 -18.07
N PRO A 2 -44.63 -26.57 -17.88
CA PRO A 2 -43.63 -26.82 -16.89
C PRO A 2 -43.91 -25.98 -15.64
N THR A 3 -43.88 -26.64 -14.49
CA THR A 3 -44.12 -26.14 -13.15
C THR A 3 -42.96 -25.22 -12.71
N SER A 4 -43.29 -24.02 -12.28
CA SER A 4 -42.38 -23.06 -11.68
C SER A 4 -41.87 -23.54 -10.30
N PRO A 5 -40.57 -23.34 -9.96
CA PRO A 5 -40.07 -23.64 -8.62
C PRO A 5 -40.52 -22.53 -7.64
N ARG A 6 -41.13 -22.94 -6.53
CA ARG A 6 -41.44 -22.09 -5.38
C ARG A 6 -40.12 -21.63 -4.71
N PRO A 7 -39.98 -20.35 -4.32
CA PRO A 7 -38.83 -19.89 -3.54
C PRO A 7 -38.93 -20.42 -2.11
N VAL A 8 -37.88 -21.10 -1.66
CA VAL A 8 -37.66 -21.46 -0.25
C VAL A 8 -37.32 -20.19 0.51
N LEU A 9 -38.26 -19.69 1.30
CA LEU A 9 -38.01 -18.60 2.26
C LEU A 9 -37.17 -19.17 3.44
N VAL A 10 -35.90 -18.88 3.46
CA VAL A 10 -35.04 -19.02 4.65
C VAL A 10 -35.31 -17.81 5.54
N ALA A 11 -36.08 -17.98 6.58
CA ALA A 11 -36.32 -16.97 7.60
C ALA A 11 -35.03 -16.72 8.42
N LEU A 12 -34.26 -15.69 8.04
CA LEU A 12 -33.15 -15.12 8.83
C LEU A 12 -33.73 -14.00 9.70
N GLY A 13 -34.07 -14.32 10.95
CA GLY A 13 -34.49 -13.33 11.95
C GLY A 13 -33.35 -12.34 12.24
N LEU A 14 -33.48 -11.15 11.70
CA LEU A 14 -32.70 -9.96 12.04
C LEU A 14 -33.63 -9.02 12.82
N ALA A 15 -33.34 -8.77 14.09
CA ALA A 15 -33.96 -7.69 14.84
C ALA A 15 -33.41 -6.35 14.27
N ALA A 16 -34.12 -5.77 13.31
CA ALA A 16 -33.93 -4.39 12.88
C ALA A 16 -34.80 -3.50 13.79
N LEU A 17 -34.20 -2.46 14.37
CA LEU A 17 -34.95 -1.35 14.96
C LEU A 17 -35.53 -0.54 13.80
N GLY A 18 -36.69 -0.95 13.31
CA GLY A 18 -37.46 -0.23 12.32
C GLY A 18 -38.23 0.92 12.97
N ALA A 19 -38.20 2.09 12.35
CA ALA A 19 -39.17 3.14 12.66
C ALA A 19 -40.49 2.80 11.94
N CYS A 20 -41.54 2.54 12.69
CA CYS A 20 -42.88 2.42 12.14
C CYS A 20 -43.47 3.83 11.96
N SER A 21 -43.99 4.11 10.77
CA SER A 21 -44.66 5.38 10.44
C SER A 21 -46.05 5.08 9.89
N ALA A 22 -47.03 5.87 10.29
CA ALA A 22 -48.40 6.00 9.88
C ALA A 22 -49.24 4.72 9.59
N PRO A 23 -50.49 4.67 9.99
CA PRO A 23 -51.37 3.53 9.69
C PRO A 23 -51.70 3.46 8.19
N VAL A 24 -51.66 2.24 7.64
CA VAL A 24 -52.09 1.93 6.27
C VAL A 24 -53.63 1.83 6.26
N PRO A 25 -54.35 2.26 5.21
CA PRO A 25 -55.81 2.11 5.13
C PRO A 25 -56.22 0.64 5.23
N THR A 26 -57.03 0.29 6.23
CA THR A 26 -57.28 -1.10 6.63
C THR A 26 -58.77 -1.48 6.58
N VAL A 27 -59.01 -2.78 6.56
CA VAL A 27 -60.30 -3.41 6.87
C VAL A 27 -60.67 -3.09 8.33
N PRO A 28 -61.92 -2.78 8.66
CA PRO A 28 -62.32 -2.39 10.02
C PRO A 28 -61.99 -3.48 11.05
N GLY A 29 -61.11 -3.17 11.99
CA GLY A 29 -60.80 -4.03 13.14
C GLY A 29 -59.31 -4.32 13.42
N GLU A 30 -58.40 -4.09 12.50
CA GLU A 30 -56.97 -4.31 12.71
C GLU A 30 -56.14 -3.06 12.36
N GLU A 31 -55.36 -2.55 13.33
CA GLU A 31 -54.35 -1.51 13.06
C GLU A 31 -53.12 -2.16 12.46
N LEU A 32 -52.90 -1.93 11.16
CA LEU A 32 -51.69 -2.37 10.45
C LEU A 32 -50.70 -1.21 10.30
N TYR A 33 -49.45 -1.50 10.54
CA TYR A 33 -48.36 -0.53 10.48
C TYR A 33 -47.36 -0.88 9.37
N GLU A 34 -46.96 0.11 8.59
CA GLU A 34 -45.84 -0.03 7.66
C GLU A 34 -44.54 0.11 8.44
N CYS A 35 -43.73 -0.91 8.39
CA CYS A 35 -42.41 -0.90 9.00
C CYS A 35 -41.34 -0.96 7.91
N ARG A 36 -40.33 -0.09 8.02
CA ARG A 36 -39.18 -0.13 7.09
C ARG A 36 -38.09 -1.04 7.65
N GLU A 37 -37.84 -2.16 7.00
CA GLU A 37 -36.68 -3.01 7.31
C GLU A 37 -35.57 -2.84 6.27
N VAL A 38 -34.34 -2.61 6.74
CA VAL A 38 -33.16 -2.40 5.89
C VAL A 38 -32.33 -3.67 5.86
N TYR A 39 -32.20 -4.24 4.68
CA TYR A 39 -31.24 -5.33 4.47
C TYR A 39 -29.85 -4.80 4.26
N SER A 40 -28.92 -5.23 5.12
CA SER A 40 -27.50 -4.97 4.90
C SER A 40 -26.89 -6.15 4.14
N PRO A 41 -26.32 -5.91 2.96
CA PRO A 41 -25.69 -6.96 2.18
C PRO A 41 -24.51 -7.56 2.94
N ARG A 42 -24.18 -8.80 2.60
CA ARG A 42 -22.91 -9.38 3.04
C ARG A 42 -21.78 -8.63 2.31
N ARG A 43 -20.79 -8.14 3.08
CA ARG A 43 -19.57 -7.58 2.49
C ARG A 43 -18.80 -8.67 1.76
N GLY A 44 -18.25 -8.35 0.61
CA GLY A 44 -17.35 -9.21 -0.13
C GLY A 44 -16.09 -9.57 0.67
N ARG A 45 -15.47 -10.66 0.30
CA ARG A 45 -14.26 -11.22 0.90
C ARG A 45 -13.06 -10.89 0.03
N LEU A 46 -11.86 -10.95 0.61
CA LEU A 46 -10.60 -10.86 -0.11
C LEU A 46 -9.91 -12.21 -0.08
N TYR A 47 -9.49 -12.67 -1.26
CA TYR A 47 -8.74 -13.91 -1.44
C TYR A 47 -7.38 -13.59 -2.05
N ASP A 48 -6.36 -14.39 -1.72
CA ASP A 48 -5.06 -14.31 -2.39
C ASP A 48 -5.11 -14.92 -3.79
N ARG A 49 -3.97 -14.91 -4.52
CA ARG A 49 -3.89 -15.47 -5.87
C ARG A 49 -4.12 -16.98 -5.97
N ARG A 50 -4.14 -17.70 -4.84
CA ARG A 50 -4.39 -19.14 -4.69
C ARG A 50 -5.72 -19.44 -4.00
N ASP A 51 -6.60 -18.45 -3.97
CA ASP A 51 -7.92 -18.52 -3.32
C ASP A 51 -7.88 -18.79 -1.80
N SER A 52 -6.74 -18.46 -1.14
CA SER A 52 -6.68 -18.45 0.31
C SER A 52 -7.42 -17.23 0.84
N LEU A 53 -8.32 -17.42 1.77
CA LEU A 53 -9.10 -16.34 2.38
C LEU A 53 -8.20 -15.43 3.22
N LEU A 54 -8.16 -14.13 2.92
CA LEU A 54 -7.38 -13.12 3.64
C LEU A 54 -8.24 -12.28 4.56
N VAL A 55 -9.40 -11.85 4.08
CA VAL A 55 -10.32 -10.98 4.82
C VAL A 55 -11.74 -11.50 4.66
N ALA A 56 -12.41 -11.69 5.79
CA ALA A 56 -13.80 -12.12 5.85
C ALA A 56 -14.64 -11.17 6.68
N ASN A 57 -15.94 -11.20 6.46
CA ASN A 57 -16.91 -10.50 7.27
C ASN A 57 -17.61 -11.51 8.17
N GLN A 58 -17.12 -11.69 9.37
CA GLN A 58 -17.64 -12.67 10.32
C GLN A 58 -18.77 -12.08 11.18
N LEU A 59 -19.71 -12.95 11.55
CA LEU A 59 -20.80 -12.60 12.43
C LEU A 59 -20.33 -12.70 13.89
N HIS A 60 -20.31 -11.58 14.56
CA HIS A 60 -20.02 -11.47 15.98
C HIS A 60 -21.27 -11.10 16.78
N TYR A 61 -21.30 -11.51 18.01
CA TYR A 61 -22.33 -11.08 18.96
C TYR A 61 -21.74 -9.97 19.82
N ALA A 62 -22.55 -8.95 20.10
CA ALA A 62 -22.13 -7.82 20.90
C ALA A 62 -23.18 -7.50 21.95
N LEU A 63 -22.74 -7.37 23.19
CA LEU A 63 -23.54 -6.86 24.30
C LEU A 63 -23.44 -5.33 24.30
N SER A 64 -24.56 -4.66 24.09
CA SER A 64 -24.66 -3.21 24.22
C SER A 64 -25.19 -2.88 25.62
N ILE A 65 -24.50 -2.00 26.33
CA ILE A 65 -24.83 -1.58 27.69
C ILE A 65 -25.21 -0.09 27.63
N SER A 66 -26.45 0.24 28.00
CA SER A 66 -26.92 1.63 28.10
C SER A 66 -26.17 2.34 29.25
N LYS A 67 -25.83 3.60 29.07
CA LYS A 67 -25.22 4.42 30.16
C LYS A 67 -26.13 4.57 31.40
N ARG A 68 -27.43 4.38 31.23
CA ARG A 68 -28.43 4.44 32.31
C ARG A 68 -28.76 3.08 32.89
N ALA A 69 -28.14 1.99 32.42
CA ALA A 69 -28.38 0.67 32.95
C ALA A 69 -27.80 0.58 34.38
N ALA A 70 -28.67 0.42 35.33
CA ALA A 70 -28.31 0.08 36.73
C ALA A 70 -28.64 -1.41 36.92
N PHE A 71 -27.62 -2.22 37.21
CA PHE A 71 -27.78 -3.65 37.45
C PHE A 71 -26.65 -4.20 38.30
N ASP A 72 -26.90 -5.30 38.97
CA ASP A 72 -25.89 -6.00 39.74
C ASP A 72 -24.84 -6.65 38.85
N THR A 73 -23.63 -6.09 38.88
CA THR A 73 -22.50 -6.55 38.07
C THR A 73 -21.94 -7.88 38.53
N ALA A 74 -22.08 -8.23 39.84
CA ALA A 74 -21.63 -9.50 40.37
C ALA A 74 -22.55 -10.65 39.92
N ALA A 75 -23.87 -10.44 40.05
CA ALA A 75 -24.86 -11.38 39.55
C ALA A 75 -24.78 -11.55 38.02
N PHE A 76 -24.45 -10.49 37.26
CA PHE A 76 -24.22 -10.60 35.82
C PHE A 76 -22.97 -11.42 35.48
N ASN A 77 -21.85 -11.20 36.16
CA ASN A 77 -20.63 -12.00 35.96
C ASN A 77 -20.91 -13.48 36.27
N GLN A 78 -21.63 -13.77 37.35
CA GLN A 78 -22.00 -15.12 37.70
C GLN A 78 -22.87 -15.80 36.62
N LEU A 79 -23.90 -15.10 36.10
CA LEU A 79 -24.72 -15.60 34.99
C LEU A 79 -23.86 -15.93 33.77
N MET A 80 -22.93 -15.05 33.42
CA MET A 80 -22.11 -15.19 32.22
C MET A 80 -20.96 -16.19 32.41
N GLY A 81 -20.75 -16.73 33.61
CA GLY A 81 -19.60 -17.58 33.96
C GLY A 81 -18.27 -16.80 33.90
N TRP A 82 -18.31 -15.52 34.14
CA TRP A 82 -17.12 -14.65 34.12
C TRP A 82 -16.54 -14.50 35.54
N PRO A 83 -15.22 -14.35 35.67
CA PRO A 83 -14.58 -14.00 36.93
C PRO A 83 -15.14 -12.72 37.52
N GLU A 84 -15.05 -12.58 38.86
CA GLU A 84 -15.40 -11.32 39.53
C GLU A 84 -14.62 -10.14 38.95
N GLY A 85 -15.31 -9.01 38.74
CA GLY A 85 -14.70 -7.82 38.13
C GLY A 85 -14.49 -7.89 36.60
N ALA A 86 -14.76 -9.02 35.94
CA ALA A 86 -14.51 -9.18 34.51
C ALA A 86 -15.34 -8.25 33.63
N LEU A 87 -16.59 -7.96 34.01
CA LEU A 87 -17.40 -7.00 33.27
C LEU A 87 -16.82 -5.59 33.34
N GLN A 88 -16.39 -5.14 34.50
CA GLN A 88 -15.77 -3.83 34.70
C GLN A 88 -14.46 -3.70 33.91
N ALA A 89 -13.62 -4.74 33.94
CA ALA A 89 -12.38 -4.80 33.15
C ALA A 89 -12.67 -4.72 31.63
N ARG A 90 -13.66 -5.47 31.13
CA ARG A 90 -14.10 -5.42 29.74
C ARG A 90 -14.67 -4.06 29.35
N ILE A 91 -15.46 -3.41 30.23
CA ILE A 91 -15.99 -2.05 30.01
C ILE A 91 -14.84 -1.03 29.94
N ALA A 92 -13.87 -1.12 30.86
CA ALA A 92 -12.70 -0.23 30.86
C ALA A 92 -11.88 -0.39 29.57
N GLY A 93 -11.67 -1.63 29.12
CA GLY A 93 -10.98 -1.91 27.85
C GLY A 93 -11.76 -1.44 26.60
N ALA A 94 -13.08 -1.44 26.64
CA ALA A 94 -13.94 -0.99 25.54
C ALA A 94 -14.15 0.52 25.47
N ARG A 95 -13.91 1.27 26.56
CA ARG A 95 -14.04 2.73 26.57
C ARG A 95 -12.91 3.38 25.82
N LEU A 96 -13.23 4.10 24.74
CA LEU A 96 -12.30 5.07 24.17
C LEU A 96 -12.11 6.22 25.18
N PRO A 97 -10.88 6.68 25.42
CA PRO A 97 -10.68 7.87 26.25
C PRO A 97 -11.42 9.05 25.62
N ALA A 98 -11.99 9.89 26.48
CA ALA A 98 -12.59 11.15 26.01
C ALA A 98 -11.52 11.90 25.20
N PRO A 99 -11.88 12.43 24.02
CA PRO A 99 -10.94 13.21 23.23
C PRO A 99 -10.49 14.41 24.05
N PRO A 100 -9.20 14.77 24.03
CA PRO A 100 -8.76 16.03 24.62
C PRO A 100 -9.49 17.19 23.94
N LEU A 101 -9.90 18.17 24.73
CA LEU A 101 -10.53 19.39 24.20
C LEU A 101 -9.63 19.99 23.11
N PRO A 102 -10.19 20.50 22.02
CA PRO A 102 -9.42 21.14 20.97
C PRO A 102 -8.59 22.28 21.57
N ARG A 103 -7.28 22.29 21.30
CA ARG A 103 -6.48 23.49 21.61
C ARG A 103 -7.00 24.62 20.74
N PRO A 104 -7.14 25.83 21.28
CA PRO A 104 -7.49 26.99 20.48
C PRO A 104 -6.49 27.10 19.31
N PRO A 105 -6.91 27.52 18.13
CA PRO A 105 -6.02 27.71 17.00
C PRO A 105 -4.89 28.65 17.39
N GLU A 106 -3.64 28.28 17.08
CA GLU A 106 -2.52 29.20 17.26
C GLU A 106 -2.77 30.47 16.45
N PRO A 107 -2.56 31.64 17.04
CA PRO A 107 -2.78 32.89 16.36
C PRO A 107 -1.86 32.98 15.12
N LYS A 108 -2.45 33.22 13.94
CA LYS A 108 -1.70 33.46 12.73
C LYS A 108 -0.98 34.79 12.82
N ARG A 109 0.26 34.86 12.34
CA ARG A 109 1.05 36.09 12.20
C ARG A 109 1.14 36.48 10.73
N ASP A 110 1.15 37.77 10.48
CA ASP A 110 1.40 38.29 9.13
C ASP A 110 2.90 38.24 8.76
N SER A 111 3.25 38.72 7.59
CA SER A 111 4.63 38.78 7.10
C SER A 111 5.56 39.68 7.92
N THR A 112 5.01 40.49 8.84
CA THR A 112 5.78 41.35 9.76
C THR A 112 5.91 40.75 11.15
N GLY A 113 5.30 39.58 11.40
CA GLY A 113 5.29 38.92 12.70
C GLY A 113 4.20 39.39 13.62
N ALA A 114 3.32 40.33 13.22
CA ALA A 114 2.19 40.79 13.99
C ALA A 114 1.08 39.73 14.03
N LEU A 115 0.40 39.63 15.21
CA LEU A 115 -0.74 38.74 15.36
C LEU A 115 -1.90 39.20 14.47
N LEU A 116 -2.25 38.41 13.47
CA LEU A 116 -3.51 38.59 12.76
C LEU A 116 -4.66 38.34 13.73
N ALA A 117 -5.63 39.24 13.75
CA ALA A 117 -6.87 39.00 14.47
C ALA A 117 -7.41 37.63 14.06
N PRO A 118 -7.86 36.77 15.00
CA PRO A 118 -8.46 35.51 14.64
C PRO A 118 -9.55 35.82 13.59
N PRO A 119 -9.64 35.09 12.48
CA PRO A 119 -10.82 35.20 11.64
C PRO A 119 -12.00 35.04 12.58
N GLU A 120 -12.98 35.94 12.46
CA GLU A 120 -14.27 35.71 13.10
C GLU A 120 -14.61 34.24 12.89
N PRO A 121 -15.00 33.50 13.91
CA PRO A 121 -15.35 32.11 13.71
C PRO A 121 -16.41 32.13 12.62
N ALA A 122 -15.99 31.87 11.35
CA ALA A 122 -16.93 31.40 10.37
C ALA A 122 -17.60 30.27 11.14
N GLU A 123 -18.87 30.43 11.46
CA GLU A 123 -19.66 29.45 12.14
C GLU A 123 -19.30 28.13 11.53
N LEU A 124 -18.35 27.43 12.17
CA LEU A 124 -18.28 25.99 12.01
C LEU A 124 -19.66 25.59 12.45
N ALA A 125 -20.55 25.41 11.46
CA ALA A 125 -21.89 24.92 11.71
C ALA A 125 -21.68 23.76 12.66
N GLU A 126 -22.10 23.94 13.91
CA GLU A 126 -22.07 22.85 14.87
C GLU A 126 -22.64 21.66 14.12
N PRO A 127 -21.93 20.52 14.04
CA PRO A 127 -22.48 19.35 13.39
C PRO A 127 -23.87 19.21 14.03
N PRO A 128 -24.95 19.11 13.21
CA PRO A 128 -26.32 19.26 13.68
C PRO A 128 -26.45 18.44 14.95
N ALA A 129 -26.86 19.11 16.05
CA ALA A 129 -26.91 18.51 17.37
C ALA A 129 -27.65 17.18 17.22
N LEU A 130 -26.95 16.08 17.39
CA LEU A 130 -27.58 14.76 17.34
C LEU A 130 -28.75 14.78 18.32
N PRO A 131 -29.93 14.35 17.89
CA PRO A 131 -31.10 14.37 18.76
C PRO A 131 -30.73 13.72 20.10
N PRO A 132 -31.21 14.21 21.24
CA PRO A 132 -30.78 13.86 22.60
C PRO A 132 -30.67 12.34 22.85
N ARG A 133 -31.43 11.52 22.11
CA ARG A 133 -31.41 10.05 22.18
C ARG A 133 -30.18 9.40 21.54
N GLN A 134 -29.41 10.10 20.69
CA GLN A 134 -28.25 9.55 19.98
C GLN A 134 -26.91 9.92 20.61
N GLN A 135 -26.86 10.79 21.61
CA GLN A 135 -25.62 11.19 22.31
C GLN A 135 -25.10 10.15 23.32
N VAL A 136 -25.82 9.07 23.55
CA VAL A 136 -25.42 8.02 24.48
C VAL A 136 -24.78 6.86 23.71
N TRP A 137 -23.47 6.89 23.56
CA TRP A 137 -22.72 5.76 23.02
C TRP A 137 -22.81 4.58 23.99
N PRO A 138 -23.50 3.46 23.62
CA PRO A 138 -23.51 2.29 24.47
C PRO A 138 -22.09 1.68 24.51
N VAL A 139 -21.68 1.21 25.67
CA VAL A 139 -20.52 0.34 25.77
C VAL A 139 -20.85 -0.95 25.03
N VAL A 140 -20.01 -1.35 24.10
CA VAL A 140 -20.20 -2.55 23.28
C VAL A 140 -19.11 -3.56 23.62
N LEU A 141 -19.52 -4.70 24.13
CA LEU A 141 -18.61 -5.78 24.50
C LEU A 141 -18.79 -6.98 23.55
N PRO A 142 -17.70 -7.59 23.06
CA PRO A 142 -17.79 -8.80 22.27
C PRO A 142 -18.26 -9.97 23.14
N LEU A 143 -19.15 -10.80 22.57
CA LEU A 143 -19.61 -12.04 23.16
C LEU A 143 -19.34 -13.21 22.23
N THR A 144 -19.08 -14.36 22.78
CA THR A 144 -19.10 -15.63 22.07
C THR A 144 -20.55 -16.04 21.74
N LYS A 145 -20.73 -16.98 20.83
CA LYS A 145 -22.06 -17.51 20.48
C LYS A 145 -22.77 -18.15 21.68
N PRO A 146 -22.12 -18.97 22.54
CA PRO A 146 -22.73 -19.48 23.77
C PRO A 146 -23.16 -18.39 24.75
N GLU A 147 -22.26 -17.39 25.01
CA GLU A 147 -22.58 -16.26 25.91
C GLU A 147 -23.79 -15.46 25.41
N ALA A 148 -23.84 -15.19 24.11
CA ALA A 148 -24.96 -14.50 23.50
C ALA A 148 -26.28 -15.29 23.59
N LYS A 149 -26.23 -16.62 23.50
CA LYS A 149 -27.38 -17.50 23.70
C LYS A 149 -27.85 -17.46 25.15
N LEU A 150 -26.92 -17.62 26.09
CA LEU A 150 -27.19 -17.59 27.52
C LEU A 150 -27.84 -16.25 27.94
N PHE A 151 -27.24 -15.12 27.53
CA PHE A 151 -27.80 -13.82 27.84
C PHE A 151 -29.23 -13.67 27.33
N ARG A 152 -29.52 -14.09 26.07
CA ARG A 152 -30.87 -13.96 25.49
C ARG A 152 -31.94 -14.72 26.28
N GLN A 153 -31.60 -15.85 26.89
CA GLN A 153 -32.51 -16.63 27.72
C GLN A 153 -32.91 -15.87 29.00
N HIS A 154 -32.03 -14.98 29.49
CA HIS A 154 -32.20 -14.22 30.74
C HIS A 154 -32.34 -12.70 30.50
N ALA A 155 -32.47 -12.25 29.23
CA ALA A 155 -32.43 -10.83 28.87
C ALA A 155 -33.45 -9.93 29.62
N ARG A 156 -34.59 -10.49 29.99
CA ARG A 156 -35.63 -9.75 30.75
C ARG A 156 -35.19 -9.33 32.16
N GLN A 157 -34.19 -10.01 32.72
CA GLN A 157 -33.63 -9.70 34.05
C GLN A 157 -32.65 -8.52 34.02
N TRP A 158 -32.24 -8.10 32.83
CA TRP A 158 -31.17 -7.12 32.62
C TRP A 158 -31.63 -5.92 31.78
N PRO A 159 -32.49 -5.03 32.31
CA PRO A 159 -32.98 -3.87 31.58
C PRO A 159 -31.82 -2.93 31.24
N GLY A 160 -31.81 -2.42 30.00
CA GLY A 160 -30.74 -1.55 29.50
C GLY A 160 -29.52 -2.30 28.91
N LEU A 161 -29.56 -3.62 28.88
CA LEU A 161 -28.62 -4.46 28.18
C LEU A 161 -29.31 -5.12 26.97
N ALA A 162 -28.59 -5.18 25.82
CA ALA A 162 -29.12 -5.83 24.62
C ALA A 162 -28.01 -6.54 23.88
N VAL A 163 -28.30 -7.73 23.34
CA VAL A 163 -27.39 -8.46 22.46
C VAL A 163 -27.79 -8.25 21.01
N SER A 164 -26.89 -7.68 20.25
CA SER A 164 -27.02 -7.52 18.81
C SER A 164 -26.07 -8.44 18.04
N ARG A 165 -26.45 -8.78 16.82
CA ARG A 165 -25.55 -9.41 15.84
C ARG A 165 -24.86 -8.32 15.05
N ARG A 166 -23.53 -8.37 15.02
CA ARG A 166 -22.73 -7.45 14.22
C ARG A 166 -21.85 -8.23 13.27
N ARG A 167 -21.72 -7.73 12.06
CA ARG A 167 -20.74 -8.26 11.12
C ARG A 167 -19.49 -7.40 11.23
N GLU A 168 -18.38 -8.03 11.58
CA GLU A 168 -17.08 -7.37 11.73
C GLU A 168 -16.07 -7.95 10.77
N LEU A 169 -15.18 -7.09 10.30
CA LEU A 169 -14.09 -7.48 9.42
C LEU A 169 -13.07 -8.29 10.22
N THR A 170 -12.75 -9.47 9.74
CA THR A 170 -11.79 -10.38 10.35
C THR A 170 -10.69 -10.69 9.34
N TYR A 171 -9.46 -10.43 9.73
CA TYR A 171 -8.27 -10.82 8.97
C TYR A 171 -7.88 -12.22 9.39
N THR A 172 -7.76 -13.13 8.42
CA THR A 172 -7.35 -14.53 8.66
C THR A 172 -5.84 -14.69 8.68
N VAL A 173 -5.13 -13.65 8.24
CA VAL A 173 -3.67 -13.59 8.14
C VAL A 173 -3.16 -12.26 8.69
N ASN A 174 -1.98 -12.29 9.30
CA ASN A 174 -1.31 -11.09 9.80
C ASN A 174 -0.20 -10.65 8.84
N VAL A 175 -0.57 -10.35 7.58
CA VAL A 175 0.35 -9.88 6.55
C VAL A 175 -0.33 -8.90 5.61
N ALA A 176 0.45 -8.17 4.83
CA ALA A 176 0.00 -7.20 3.84
C ALA A 176 -0.89 -6.07 4.41
N ALA A 177 -0.76 -5.76 5.69
CA ALA A 177 -1.64 -4.81 6.36
C ALA A 177 -1.73 -3.44 5.67
N PRO A 178 -0.63 -2.78 5.22
CA PRO A 178 -0.70 -1.52 4.49
C PRO A 178 -1.37 -1.62 3.11
N VAL A 179 -1.37 -2.82 2.51
CA VAL A 179 -2.01 -3.08 1.20
C VAL A 179 -3.48 -3.42 1.37
N LEU A 180 -3.81 -4.37 2.25
CA LEU A 180 -5.20 -4.74 2.54
C LEU A 180 -5.97 -3.56 3.11
N GLY A 181 -5.35 -2.85 4.06
CA GLY A 181 -5.90 -1.67 4.66
C GLY A 181 -7.03 -1.98 5.66
N TYR A 182 -7.96 -1.03 5.77
CA TYR A 182 -9.05 -1.07 6.74
C TYR A 182 -10.29 -0.36 6.19
N THR A 183 -11.48 -0.62 6.73
CA THR A 183 -12.73 -0.07 6.22
C THR A 183 -12.81 1.45 6.37
N ALA A 184 -13.57 2.11 5.49
CA ALA A 184 -13.80 3.55 5.54
C ALA A 184 -14.37 4.02 6.90
N LYS A 185 -15.25 3.23 7.51
CA LYS A 185 -15.81 3.54 8.84
C LYS A 185 -14.75 3.54 9.94
N ALA A 186 -13.81 2.60 9.90
CA ALA A 186 -12.65 2.62 10.81
C ALA A 186 -11.74 3.82 10.49
N ALA A 187 -11.54 4.12 9.18
CA ALA A 187 -10.78 5.27 8.73
C ALA A 187 -11.32 6.60 9.28
N GLU A 188 -12.63 6.83 9.24
CA GLU A 188 -13.24 8.06 9.76
C GLU A 188 -13.00 8.23 11.26
N GLN A 189 -13.19 7.16 12.05
CA GLN A 189 -12.93 7.19 13.48
C GLN A 189 -11.46 7.47 13.80
N TYR A 190 -10.54 6.89 13.03
CA TYR A 190 -9.10 7.05 13.25
C TYR A 190 -8.55 8.35 12.67
N LEU A 191 -9.09 8.83 11.56
CA LEU A 191 -8.75 10.15 11.03
C LEU A 191 -9.11 11.26 12.00
N TRP A 192 -10.28 11.16 12.64
CA TRP A 192 -10.69 12.10 13.66
C TRP A 192 -9.77 12.06 14.89
N LEU A 193 -9.41 10.86 15.38
CA LEU A 193 -8.48 10.69 16.49
C LEU A 193 -7.08 11.18 16.11
N ALA A 194 -6.65 10.88 14.92
CA ALA A 194 -5.36 11.24 14.38
C ALA A 194 -5.23 12.74 14.13
N GLN A 195 -6.22 13.42 13.53
CA GLN A 195 -6.21 14.89 13.32
C GLN A 195 -6.00 15.67 14.62
N ARG A 196 -6.32 15.08 15.77
CA ARG A 196 -6.08 15.67 17.09
C ARG A 196 -4.69 15.42 17.65
N LEU A 197 -3.96 14.43 17.15
CA LEU A 197 -2.66 14.06 17.69
C LEU A 197 -1.49 14.82 17.07
N GLU A 198 -1.55 15.15 15.76
CA GLU A 198 -0.46 15.91 15.08
C GLU A 198 -0.90 16.56 13.76
N ARG A 199 -0.80 17.88 13.64
CA ARG A 199 -1.26 18.65 12.47
C ARG A 199 -0.45 18.50 11.16
N GLY A 200 0.69 17.84 11.15
CA GLY A 200 1.60 17.82 9.99
C GLY A 200 1.76 16.48 9.25
N ARG A 201 1.53 15.36 9.91
CA ARG A 201 1.85 14.01 9.37
C ARG A 201 0.66 13.26 8.74
N PHE A 202 -0.53 13.83 8.76
CA PHE A 202 -1.80 13.13 8.53
C PHE A 202 -2.15 12.78 7.10
N TYR A 203 -1.64 13.53 6.14
CA TYR A 203 -1.94 13.23 4.74
C TYR A 203 -1.47 11.82 4.30
N ARG A 204 -0.50 11.26 5.00
CA ARG A 204 0.07 9.93 4.72
C ARG A 204 -0.74 8.76 5.28
N LEU A 205 -1.57 8.98 6.31
CA LEU A 205 -2.36 7.93 6.97
C LEU A 205 -3.69 7.61 6.31
N ARG A 206 -4.09 8.35 5.27
CA ARG A 206 -5.36 8.15 4.55
C ARG A 206 -5.37 6.98 3.58
N SER A 207 -4.33 6.16 3.53
CA SER A 207 -4.31 4.99 2.64
C SER A 207 -4.97 3.79 3.32
N GLY A 208 -6.27 3.73 3.28
CA GLY A 208 -7.03 2.58 3.80
C GLY A 208 -6.90 1.31 2.96
N GLY A 209 -5.89 1.17 2.11
CA GLY A 209 -5.62 0.00 1.27
C GLY A 209 -6.77 -0.38 0.35
N LEU A 210 -6.78 -1.64 -0.08
CA LEU A 210 -7.78 -2.20 -1.00
C LEU A 210 -9.20 -2.16 -0.42
N GLU A 211 -9.34 -2.33 0.89
CA GLU A 211 -10.63 -2.24 1.60
C GLU A 211 -11.29 -0.87 1.41
N THR A 212 -10.50 0.20 1.31
CA THR A 212 -11.01 1.55 1.03
C THR A 212 -11.19 1.78 -0.46
N TYR A 213 -10.25 1.34 -1.30
CA TYR A 213 -10.31 1.56 -2.74
C TYR A 213 -11.53 0.89 -3.37
N TYR A 214 -11.80 -0.36 -2.99
CA TYR A 214 -12.92 -1.14 -3.49
C TYR A 214 -14.14 -1.15 -2.56
N ASN A 215 -14.23 -0.19 -1.61
CA ASN A 215 -15.26 -0.19 -0.59
C ASN A 215 -16.69 -0.31 -1.14
N THR A 216 -17.00 0.41 -2.22
CA THR A 216 -18.35 0.37 -2.84
C THR A 216 -18.69 -1.04 -3.35
N LEU A 217 -17.75 -1.68 -4.07
CA LEU A 217 -17.93 -3.04 -4.57
C LEU A 217 -18.03 -4.07 -3.45
N LEU A 218 -17.16 -3.94 -2.46
CA LEU A 218 -17.14 -4.84 -1.30
C LEU A 218 -18.41 -4.70 -0.44
N THR A 219 -18.92 -3.48 -0.27
CA THR A 219 -20.10 -3.24 0.57
C THR A 219 -21.39 -3.67 -0.09
N GLY A 220 -21.48 -3.59 -1.42
CA GLY A 220 -22.72 -3.78 -2.16
C GLY A 220 -23.75 -2.66 -1.87
N HIS A 221 -24.97 -2.87 -2.32
CA HIS A 221 -26.06 -1.92 -2.11
C HIS A 221 -27.08 -2.47 -1.12
N ARG A 222 -27.47 -1.62 -0.15
CA ARG A 222 -28.51 -1.94 0.81
C ARG A 222 -29.86 -1.93 0.09
N GLY A 223 -30.70 -2.90 0.41
CA GLY A 223 -32.09 -2.89 0.04
C GLY A 223 -32.98 -2.53 1.25
N ALA A 224 -34.14 -2.07 0.99
CA ALA A 224 -35.17 -1.92 1.99
C ALA A 224 -36.44 -2.66 1.55
N TYR A 225 -37.16 -3.26 2.48
CA TYR A 225 -38.50 -3.70 2.23
C TYR A 225 -39.41 -3.14 3.33
N HIS A 226 -40.67 -3.00 2.99
CA HIS A 226 -41.65 -2.38 3.84
C HIS A 226 -42.70 -3.44 4.21
N PRO A 227 -42.49 -4.25 5.25
CA PRO A 227 -43.50 -5.19 5.72
C PRO A 227 -44.66 -4.44 6.36
N ILE A 228 -45.82 -4.97 6.14
CA ILE A 228 -47.04 -4.59 6.87
C ILE A 228 -47.13 -5.47 8.10
N THR A 229 -47.16 -4.88 9.29
CA THR A 229 -47.23 -5.61 10.56
C THR A 229 -48.42 -5.17 11.39
N ASP A 230 -48.99 -6.10 12.16
CA ASP A 230 -49.98 -5.77 13.18
C ASP A 230 -49.34 -5.15 14.44
N GLY A 231 -50.12 -4.68 15.38
CA GLY A 231 -49.70 -4.12 16.66
C GLY A 231 -48.90 -5.11 17.52
N HIS A 232 -48.85 -6.39 17.18
CA HIS A 232 -48.08 -7.45 17.82
C HIS A 232 -46.77 -7.79 17.04
N GLY A 233 -46.52 -7.08 15.91
CA GLY A 233 -45.35 -7.30 15.07
C GLY A 233 -45.40 -8.52 14.16
N ARG A 234 -46.60 -9.07 13.90
CA ARG A 234 -46.77 -10.17 12.94
C ARG A 234 -46.90 -9.61 11.55
N ALA A 235 -46.16 -10.20 10.60
CA ALA A 235 -46.15 -9.75 9.21
C ALA A 235 -47.44 -10.19 8.49
N HIS A 236 -48.15 -9.25 7.87
CA HIS A 236 -49.37 -9.44 7.07
C HIS A 236 -49.15 -9.22 5.56
N GLY A 237 -47.92 -8.92 5.13
CA GLY A 237 -47.55 -8.74 3.74
C GLY A 237 -46.35 -7.80 3.56
N THR A 238 -46.12 -7.39 2.33
CA THR A 238 -45.06 -6.44 1.98
C THR A 238 -45.65 -5.38 1.07
N TRP A 239 -45.54 -4.10 1.48
CA TRP A 239 -46.05 -2.97 0.69
C TRP A 239 -45.17 -2.69 -0.53
N ALA A 240 -43.88 -2.64 -0.33
CA ALA A 240 -42.90 -2.39 -1.38
C ALA A 240 -41.56 -3.07 -1.06
N ALA A 241 -40.80 -3.43 -2.09
CA ALA A 241 -39.43 -3.90 -1.97
C ALA A 241 -38.53 -3.04 -2.84
N ASP A 242 -37.43 -2.57 -2.28
CA ASP A 242 -36.36 -1.96 -3.05
C ASP A 242 -35.57 -3.06 -3.78
N THR A 243 -35.63 -3.04 -5.10
CA THR A 243 -35.01 -4.03 -5.98
C THR A 243 -33.52 -3.76 -6.21
N THR A 244 -32.95 -2.69 -5.64
CA THR A 244 -31.53 -2.30 -5.83
C THR A 244 -30.58 -3.08 -4.93
N PHE A 245 -31.06 -4.02 -4.13
CA PHE A 245 -30.24 -4.85 -3.26
C PHE A 245 -29.19 -5.63 -4.03
N GLN A 246 -27.91 -5.40 -3.72
CA GLN A 246 -26.80 -6.14 -4.28
C GLN A 246 -25.84 -6.61 -3.18
N GLN A 247 -25.48 -7.88 -3.22
CA GLN A 247 -24.43 -8.42 -2.35
C GLN A 247 -23.08 -7.79 -2.69
N GLY A 248 -22.24 -7.59 -1.67
CA GLY A 248 -20.85 -7.22 -1.89
C GLY A 248 -20.12 -8.30 -2.68
N GLN A 249 -19.25 -7.88 -3.58
CA GLN A 249 -18.51 -8.75 -4.48
C GLN A 249 -17.17 -9.15 -3.84
N ASP A 250 -16.81 -10.41 -3.97
CA ASP A 250 -15.53 -10.94 -3.53
C ASP A 250 -14.39 -10.44 -4.46
N LEU A 251 -13.19 -10.18 -3.92
CA LEU A 251 -12.01 -9.79 -4.67
C LEU A 251 -10.96 -10.91 -4.62
N HIS A 252 -10.48 -11.30 -5.79
CA HIS A 252 -9.34 -12.21 -5.94
C HIS A 252 -8.10 -11.40 -6.24
N LEU A 253 -7.15 -11.39 -5.29
CA LEU A 253 -5.95 -10.59 -5.37
C LEU A 253 -4.84 -11.30 -6.16
N THR A 254 -3.87 -10.51 -6.59
CA THR A 254 -2.64 -10.98 -7.25
C THR A 254 -1.58 -11.39 -6.22
N ILE A 255 -1.71 -10.95 -4.97
CA ILE A 255 -0.78 -11.23 -3.87
C ILE A 255 -0.71 -12.74 -3.59
N ASP A 256 0.51 -13.29 -3.54
CA ASP A 256 0.80 -14.59 -2.95
C ASP A 256 1.09 -14.41 -1.46
N VAL A 257 0.15 -14.80 -0.61
CA VAL A 257 0.26 -14.60 0.85
C VAL A 257 1.51 -15.24 1.45
N ARG A 258 1.98 -16.36 0.89
CA ARG A 258 3.18 -17.06 1.37
C ARG A 258 4.45 -16.28 1.02
N LEU A 259 4.49 -15.69 -0.18
CA LEU A 259 5.60 -14.84 -0.62
C LEU A 259 5.60 -13.52 0.16
N GLN A 260 4.42 -12.92 0.35
CA GLN A 260 4.24 -11.70 1.14
C GLN A 260 4.75 -11.88 2.58
N ALA A 261 4.27 -12.94 3.25
CA ALA A 261 4.69 -13.25 4.62
C ALA A 261 6.20 -13.54 4.72
N TYR A 262 6.78 -14.14 3.69
CA TYR A 262 8.21 -14.39 3.63
C TYR A 262 9.00 -13.09 3.48
N ALA A 263 8.59 -12.24 2.56
CA ALA A 263 9.24 -10.96 2.31
C ALA A 263 9.12 -9.99 3.51
N GLU A 264 7.97 -9.97 4.20
CA GLU A 264 7.80 -9.19 5.44
C GLU A 264 8.78 -9.64 6.53
N ARG A 265 8.95 -10.96 6.71
CA ARG A 265 9.94 -11.48 7.67
C ARG A 265 11.38 -11.13 7.32
N LEU A 266 11.71 -11.03 6.02
CA LEU A 266 13.05 -10.61 5.58
C LEU A 266 13.30 -9.13 5.88
N LEU A 267 12.31 -8.27 5.65
CA LEU A 267 12.43 -6.84 5.93
C LEU A 267 12.40 -6.55 7.44
N GLY A 268 11.57 -7.28 8.21
CA GLY A 268 11.42 -7.10 9.65
C GLY A 268 10.92 -5.69 10.00
N GLU A 269 11.47 -5.14 11.08
CA GLU A 269 11.11 -3.81 11.59
C GLU A 269 11.82 -2.65 10.86
N ARG A 270 12.58 -2.93 9.81
CA ARG A 270 13.34 -1.92 9.08
C ARG A 270 12.42 -1.05 8.24
N ARG A 271 12.76 0.23 8.13
CA ARG A 271 12.10 1.15 7.21
C ARG A 271 12.53 0.81 5.78
N GLY A 272 11.55 0.66 4.91
CA GLY A 272 11.82 0.32 3.52
C GLY A 272 10.68 -0.42 2.86
N TYR A 273 10.97 -1.03 1.72
CA TYR A 273 9.98 -1.80 0.99
C TYR A 273 10.60 -2.94 0.17
N ILE A 274 9.75 -3.93 -0.13
CA ILE A 274 10.01 -4.98 -1.12
C ILE A 274 8.79 -5.06 -2.03
N VAL A 275 8.97 -4.85 -3.33
CA VAL A 275 7.94 -5.02 -4.35
C VAL A 275 8.32 -6.18 -5.26
N ALA A 276 7.46 -7.17 -5.36
CA ALA A 276 7.61 -8.26 -6.32
C ALA A 276 6.42 -8.27 -7.28
N LEU A 277 6.67 -8.31 -8.58
CA LEU A 277 5.62 -8.37 -9.57
C LEU A 277 5.94 -9.34 -10.71
N GLU A 278 4.91 -9.84 -11.38
CA GLU A 278 5.01 -10.64 -12.59
C GLU A 278 5.06 -9.72 -13.81
N PRO A 279 6.19 -9.63 -14.53
CA PRO A 279 6.36 -8.60 -15.56
C PRO A 279 5.39 -8.75 -16.74
N SER A 280 4.98 -9.97 -17.06
CA SER A 280 4.11 -10.26 -18.22
C SER A 280 2.64 -9.88 -17.99
N THR A 281 2.21 -9.77 -16.74
CA THR A 281 0.81 -9.51 -16.38
C THR A 281 0.62 -8.20 -15.62
N GLY A 282 1.69 -7.63 -15.04
CA GLY A 282 1.61 -6.51 -14.11
C GLY A 282 1.08 -6.90 -12.72
N GLU A 283 0.81 -8.20 -12.48
CA GLU A 283 0.32 -8.67 -11.18
C GLU A 283 1.35 -8.46 -10.08
N ILE A 284 0.97 -7.78 -9.01
CA ILE A 284 1.82 -7.57 -7.82
C ILE A 284 1.74 -8.83 -6.95
N LEU A 285 2.84 -9.57 -6.86
CA LEU A 285 2.95 -10.83 -6.15
C LEU A 285 3.17 -10.64 -4.64
N ALA A 286 3.91 -9.58 -4.30
CA ALA A 286 4.13 -9.13 -2.93
C ALA A 286 4.42 -7.63 -2.92
N CYS A 287 3.92 -6.93 -1.91
CA CYS A 287 4.14 -5.50 -1.70
C CYS A 287 4.30 -5.24 -0.20
N VAL A 288 5.55 -5.23 0.23
CA VAL A 288 5.93 -5.08 1.63
C VAL A 288 6.26 -3.63 1.94
N SER A 289 5.72 -3.13 3.02
CA SER A 289 6.08 -1.84 3.61
C SER A 289 6.54 -2.07 5.04
N GLY A 290 7.76 -1.73 5.35
CA GLY A 290 8.34 -1.91 6.69
C GLY A 290 8.54 -0.59 7.42
N PRO A 291 8.36 -0.56 8.76
CA PRO A 291 7.77 -1.62 9.55
C PRO A 291 6.29 -1.84 9.21
N THR A 292 5.79 -3.05 9.47
CA THR A 292 4.38 -3.41 9.26
C THR A 292 3.60 -3.46 10.59
N TYR A 293 2.32 -3.84 10.53
CA TYR A 293 1.47 -3.96 11.71
C TYR A 293 0.47 -5.10 11.57
N ASP A 294 -0.11 -5.52 12.70
CA ASP A 294 -1.23 -6.47 12.70
C ASP A 294 -2.53 -5.76 12.29
N PRO A 295 -3.14 -6.08 11.13
CA PRO A 295 -4.37 -5.44 10.69
C PRO A 295 -5.53 -5.65 11.68
N ALA A 296 -5.54 -6.74 12.45
CA ALA A 296 -6.53 -6.98 13.49
C ALA A 296 -6.44 -5.94 14.63
N ALA A 297 -5.28 -5.29 14.83
CA ALA A 297 -5.15 -4.22 15.82
C ALA A 297 -6.11 -3.04 15.56
N LEU A 298 -6.46 -2.78 14.29
CA LEU A 298 -7.38 -1.71 13.93
C LEU A 298 -8.85 -2.10 14.00
N THR A 299 -9.18 -3.37 13.88
CA THR A 299 -10.57 -3.85 13.75
C THR A 299 -11.08 -4.61 14.96
N ALA A 300 -10.21 -5.34 15.66
CA ALA A 300 -10.62 -6.16 16.79
C ALA A 300 -11.07 -5.30 17.99
N PRO A 301 -12.20 -5.64 18.63
CA PRO A 301 -12.63 -4.97 19.85
C PRO A 301 -11.59 -5.12 20.98
N GLY A 302 -11.50 -4.07 21.83
CA GLY A 302 -10.64 -4.10 23.02
C GLY A 302 -9.16 -3.76 22.79
N ARG A 303 -8.66 -3.68 21.55
CA ARG A 303 -7.24 -3.40 21.24
C ARG A 303 -6.90 -1.90 21.16
N ASN A 304 -7.51 -1.07 22.02
CA ASN A 304 -7.34 0.40 21.98
C ASN A 304 -5.92 0.86 22.36
N ALA A 305 -5.23 0.13 23.23
CA ALA A 305 -3.84 0.45 23.60
C ALA A 305 -2.90 0.26 22.39
N GLU A 306 -3.00 -0.86 21.70
CA GLU A 306 -2.22 -1.17 20.50
C GLU A 306 -2.48 -0.16 19.38
N ARG A 307 -3.75 0.23 19.18
CA ARG A 307 -4.10 1.29 18.22
C ARG A 307 -3.40 2.60 18.50
N ARG A 308 -3.36 3.01 19.79
CA ARG A 308 -2.66 4.23 20.19
C ARG A 308 -1.17 4.14 19.91
N THR A 309 -0.54 3.02 20.23
CA THR A 309 0.87 2.78 19.94
C THR A 309 1.14 2.83 18.44
N LEU A 310 0.32 2.17 17.64
CA LEU A 310 0.43 2.14 16.19
C LEU A 310 0.34 3.55 15.58
N LEU A 311 -0.62 4.36 16.03
CA LEU A 311 -0.84 5.72 15.54
C LEU A 311 0.28 6.69 15.94
N ARG A 312 0.99 6.42 17.05
CA ARG A 312 2.08 7.25 17.57
C ARG A 312 3.46 6.79 17.11
N SER A 313 3.55 5.62 16.49
CA SER A 313 4.82 5.04 16.06
C SER A 313 5.54 5.92 15.04
N GLU A 314 6.76 6.34 15.35
CA GLU A 314 7.63 7.10 14.43
C GLU A 314 7.99 6.30 13.19
N GLY A 315 7.96 4.97 13.26
CA GLY A 315 8.18 4.08 12.13
C GLY A 315 7.10 4.16 11.04
N LEU A 316 5.96 4.83 11.32
CA LEU A 316 4.82 4.98 10.40
C LEU A 316 4.39 3.63 9.77
N PRO A 317 4.06 2.61 10.57
CA PRO A 317 3.77 1.27 10.04
C PRO A 317 2.52 1.21 9.15
N MET A 318 1.60 2.16 9.29
CA MET A 318 0.40 2.25 8.44
C MET A 318 0.68 2.86 7.05
N LEU A 319 1.89 3.35 6.80
CA LEU A 319 2.26 3.96 5.53
C LEU A 319 2.53 2.88 4.47
N ASN A 320 1.83 2.93 3.35
CA ASN A 320 2.15 2.10 2.18
C ASN A 320 3.34 2.72 1.42
N ARG A 321 4.57 2.45 1.91
CA ARG A 321 5.79 3.04 1.37
C ARG A 321 5.97 2.81 -0.12
N PRO A 322 5.76 1.58 -0.66
CA PRO A 322 5.93 1.33 -2.09
C PRO A 322 5.14 2.25 -2.99
N ALA A 323 3.98 2.74 -2.55
CA ALA A 323 3.09 3.61 -3.32
C ALA A 323 3.24 5.11 -2.97
N LEU A 324 3.63 5.43 -1.72
CA LEU A 324 3.50 6.78 -1.15
C LEU A 324 4.82 7.44 -0.81
N VAL A 325 5.93 6.71 -0.82
CA VAL A 325 7.26 7.27 -0.56
C VAL A 325 8.08 7.20 -1.84
N ALA A 326 8.48 8.36 -2.31
CA ALA A 326 9.38 8.48 -3.44
C ALA A 326 10.79 8.78 -2.92
N ASN A 327 11.74 7.94 -3.30
CA ASN A 327 13.13 8.01 -2.89
C ASN A 327 14.05 8.09 -4.11
N PRO A 328 15.26 8.62 -3.97
CA PRO A 328 16.27 8.50 -5.02
C PRO A 328 16.52 7.02 -5.33
N PRO A 329 16.48 6.60 -6.61
CA PRO A 329 16.68 5.19 -6.99
C PRO A 329 18.15 4.73 -6.89
N GLY A 330 19.08 5.65 -6.73
CA GLY A 330 20.51 5.39 -6.78
C GLY A 330 20.94 4.75 -8.10
N SER A 331 22.00 3.97 -8.06
CA SER A 331 22.61 3.35 -9.25
C SER A 331 21.70 2.39 -10.04
N VAL A 332 20.50 2.06 -9.55
CA VAL A 332 19.49 1.33 -10.35
C VAL A 332 19.06 2.17 -11.55
N PHE A 333 19.02 3.50 -11.40
CA PHE A 333 18.65 4.42 -12.47
C PHE A 333 19.64 4.48 -13.64
N LYS A 334 20.88 4.00 -13.45
CA LYS A 334 21.87 3.86 -14.53
C LYS A 334 21.37 2.98 -15.68
N LEU A 335 20.46 2.03 -15.42
CA LEU A 335 19.81 1.24 -16.45
C LEU A 335 18.98 2.12 -17.38
N VAL A 336 18.20 3.05 -16.81
CA VAL A 336 17.38 4.00 -17.59
C VAL A 336 18.27 4.96 -18.36
N ASN A 337 19.29 5.54 -17.71
CA ASN A 337 20.26 6.42 -18.37
C ASN A 337 20.96 5.74 -19.55
N ALA A 338 21.39 4.48 -19.38
CA ALA A 338 22.03 3.71 -20.46
C ALA A 338 21.05 3.44 -21.62
N ALA A 339 19.81 3.04 -21.31
CA ALA A 339 18.78 2.78 -22.31
C ALA A 339 18.49 4.02 -23.17
N VAL A 340 18.31 5.17 -22.51
CA VAL A 340 18.05 6.47 -23.18
C VAL A 340 19.28 6.92 -23.98
N ALA A 341 20.49 6.78 -23.44
CA ALA A 341 21.71 7.16 -24.15
C ALA A 341 21.96 6.32 -25.41
N LEU A 342 21.69 5.01 -25.36
CA LEU A 342 21.71 4.13 -26.53
C LEU A 342 20.65 4.56 -27.57
N GLN A 343 19.44 4.91 -27.12
CA GLN A 343 18.34 5.30 -27.98
C GLN A 343 18.59 6.62 -28.69
N LEU A 344 19.21 7.57 -28.00
CA LEU A 344 19.58 8.87 -28.56
C LEU A 344 20.89 8.82 -29.36
N GLY A 345 21.54 7.66 -29.47
CA GLY A 345 22.82 7.51 -30.16
C GLY A 345 24.02 8.21 -29.47
N ALA A 346 23.83 8.67 -28.23
CA ALA A 346 24.88 9.33 -27.46
C ALA A 346 26.01 8.39 -27.05
N ILE A 347 25.73 7.09 -26.97
CA ILE A 347 26.70 6.02 -26.77
C ILE A 347 26.38 4.78 -27.62
N GLN A 348 27.37 3.90 -27.77
CA GLN A 348 27.23 2.55 -28.30
C GLN A 348 27.53 1.53 -27.21
N ARG A 349 27.20 0.26 -27.42
CA ARG A 349 27.52 -0.84 -26.48
C ARG A 349 29.03 -0.95 -26.19
N SER A 350 29.86 -0.65 -27.19
CA SER A 350 31.32 -0.68 -27.15
C SER A 350 31.94 0.60 -26.56
N THR A 351 31.14 1.66 -26.32
CA THR A 351 31.68 2.92 -25.81
C THR A 351 32.42 2.69 -24.51
N SER A 352 33.65 3.22 -24.44
CA SER A 352 34.53 3.14 -23.27
C SER A 352 34.77 4.55 -22.74
N PHE A 353 34.65 4.71 -21.42
CA PHE A 353 35.05 5.91 -20.71
C PHE A 353 35.99 5.55 -19.58
N PRO A 354 37.03 6.34 -19.29
CA PRO A 354 37.89 6.10 -18.16
C PRO A 354 37.13 6.25 -16.83
N CYS A 355 37.56 5.51 -15.80
CA CYS A 355 37.05 5.69 -14.45
C CYS A 355 37.79 6.88 -13.79
N ASP A 356 37.49 8.08 -14.27
CA ASP A 356 38.10 9.32 -13.79
C ASP A 356 37.36 9.83 -12.54
N GLN A 357 37.94 9.54 -11.38
CA GLN A 357 37.36 9.92 -10.09
C GLN A 357 37.37 11.41 -9.80
N SER A 358 38.08 12.21 -10.60
CA SER A 358 38.05 13.68 -10.50
C SER A 358 36.68 14.26 -10.91
N LEU A 359 35.90 13.52 -11.73
CA LEU A 359 34.57 13.92 -12.18
C LEU A 359 33.49 13.61 -11.13
N ILE A 360 33.55 12.45 -10.55
CA ILE A 360 32.65 11.97 -9.51
C ILE A 360 33.29 10.75 -8.82
N ASN A 361 33.14 10.66 -7.50
CA ASN A 361 33.70 9.55 -6.73
C ASN A 361 33.13 8.20 -7.18
N CYS A 362 34.02 7.20 -7.32
CA CYS A 362 33.66 5.81 -7.60
C CYS A 362 34.01 4.95 -6.38
N VAL A 363 32.99 4.56 -5.60
CA VAL A 363 33.15 3.84 -4.33
C VAL A 363 33.64 2.39 -4.47
N HIS A 364 33.65 1.84 -5.69
CA HIS A 364 34.09 0.47 -5.94
C HIS A 364 35.46 0.45 -6.62
N GLY A 365 36.43 -0.18 -6.00
CA GLY A 365 37.69 -0.55 -6.67
C GLY A 365 37.39 -1.59 -7.75
N HIS A 366 37.59 -1.26 -9.03
CA HIS A 366 37.32 -2.16 -10.13
C HIS A 366 38.26 -1.93 -11.32
N PRO A 367 38.51 -2.93 -12.18
CA PRO A 367 39.18 -2.75 -13.45
C PRO A 367 38.44 -1.76 -14.34
N GLN A 368 39.16 -1.10 -15.25
CA GLN A 368 38.55 -0.15 -16.18
C GLN A 368 37.34 -0.78 -16.93
N ALA A 369 36.20 -0.08 -16.91
CA ALA A 369 35.01 -0.46 -17.65
C ALA A 369 35.17 -0.13 -19.14
N ARG A 370 35.57 -1.14 -19.92
CA ARG A 370 35.90 -0.98 -21.35
C ARG A 370 34.66 -0.92 -22.26
N ASN A 371 33.47 -1.11 -21.72
CA ASN A 371 32.20 -1.08 -22.45
C ASN A 371 31.03 -0.99 -21.46
N LEU A 372 29.81 -0.82 -22.00
CA LEU A 372 28.59 -0.71 -21.20
C LEU A 372 28.34 -1.92 -20.27
N THR A 373 28.62 -3.14 -20.74
CA THR A 373 28.44 -4.36 -19.93
C THR A 373 29.30 -4.32 -18.67
N MET A 374 30.56 -3.94 -18.79
CA MET A 374 31.47 -3.83 -17.64
C MET A 374 31.12 -2.63 -16.76
N ALA A 375 30.67 -1.52 -17.34
CA ALA A 375 30.22 -0.35 -16.59
C ALA A 375 28.99 -0.65 -15.71
N LEU A 376 28.08 -1.46 -16.20
CA LEU A 376 26.93 -1.95 -15.43
C LEU A 376 27.34 -2.98 -14.37
N LYS A 377 28.27 -3.91 -14.72
CA LYS A 377 28.83 -4.91 -13.79
C LYS A 377 29.39 -4.24 -12.53
N TYR A 378 30.25 -3.26 -12.74
CA TYR A 378 30.98 -2.57 -11.66
C TYR A 378 30.24 -1.35 -11.10
N SER A 379 29.12 -0.95 -11.72
CA SER A 379 28.39 0.26 -11.32
C SER A 379 29.24 1.54 -11.38
N CYS A 380 30.16 1.68 -12.35
CA CYS A 380 31.13 2.75 -12.45
C CYS A 380 30.46 4.14 -12.53
N ASN A 381 30.65 4.99 -11.50
CA ASN A 381 30.05 6.33 -11.47
C ASN A 381 30.62 7.26 -12.56
N PRO A 382 31.96 7.37 -12.75
CA PRO A 382 32.54 8.21 -13.81
C PRO A 382 32.07 7.83 -15.22
N TYR A 383 31.89 6.54 -15.49
CA TYR A 383 31.33 6.10 -16.76
C TYR A 383 29.93 6.67 -16.99
N PHE A 384 29.06 6.55 -16.01
CA PHE A 384 27.68 7.04 -16.13
C PHE A 384 27.58 8.57 -16.06
N TYR A 385 28.50 9.24 -15.39
CA TYR A 385 28.67 10.68 -15.49
C TYR A 385 28.87 11.09 -16.96
N GLN A 386 29.81 10.43 -17.67
CA GLN A 386 30.07 10.72 -19.08
C GLN A 386 28.91 10.31 -19.98
N VAL A 387 28.20 9.22 -19.69
CA VAL A 387 27.00 8.82 -20.42
C VAL A 387 25.93 9.94 -20.39
N LEU A 388 25.57 10.43 -19.20
CA LEU A 388 24.57 11.50 -19.11
C LEU A 388 25.09 12.82 -19.66
N ARG A 389 26.40 13.12 -19.47
CA ARG A 389 27.02 14.28 -20.07
C ARG A 389 26.93 14.28 -21.59
N ALA A 390 27.18 13.14 -22.22
CA ALA A 390 27.04 12.97 -23.67
C ALA A 390 25.60 13.19 -24.14
N VAL A 391 24.60 12.72 -23.37
CA VAL A 391 23.19 12.97 -23.66
C VAL A 391 22.84 14.46 -23.53
N VAL A 392 23.20 15.10 -22.43
CA VAL A 392 22.74 16.47 -22.11
C VAL A 392 23.51 17.53 -22.91
N ASN A 393 24.82 17.40 -23.03
CA ASN A 393 25.61 18.36 -23.78
C ASN A 393 25.52 18.12 -25.30
N GLY A 394 25.32 16.87 -25.72
CA GLY A 394 25.33 16.49 -27.13
C GLY A 394 26.68 16.80 -27.80
N THR A 395 26.67 16.86 -29.14
CA THR A 395 27.78 17.37 -29.96
C THR A 395 27.29 18.64 -30.68
N PRO A 396 27.58 19.82 -30.13
CA PRO A 396 27.04 21.04 -30.71
C PRO A 396 27.66 21.31 -32.09
N PRO A 397 26.87 21.66 -33.12
CA PRO A 397 27.39 22.21 -34.38
C PRO A 397 28.17 23.50 -34.12
N ALA A 398 29.05 23.85 -35.03
CA ALA A 398 29.78 25.13 -34.95
C ALA A 398 28.79 26.30 -34.88
N GLY A 399 28.94 27.20 -33.90
CA GLY A 399 28.07 28.36 -33.70
C GLY A 399 26.72 28.07 -33.02
N ALA A 400 26.44 26.84 -32.60
CA ALA A 400 25.20 26.52 -31.92
C ALA A 400 25.10 27.17 -30.52
N ASP A 401 23.88 27.57 -30.16
CA ASP A 401 23.57 27.96 -28.77
C ASP A 401 23.61 26.73 -27.85
N THR A 402 24.72 26.60 -27.13
CA THR A 402 24.93 25.45 -26.21
C THR A 402 24.01 25.48 -25.00
N VAL A 403 23.37 26.62 -24.68
CA VAL A 403 22.38 26.73 -23.59
C VAL A 403 21.06 26.12 -24.06
N ALA A 404 20.57 26.58 -25.21
CA ALA A 404 19.34 26.03 -25.81
C ALA A 404 19.47 24.54 -26.06
N LEU A 405 20.60 24.08 -26.61
CA LEU A 405 20.87 22.65 -26.87
C LEU A 405 20.80 21.81 -25.59
N ARG A 406 21.35 22.29 -24.47
CA ARG A 406 21.27 21.55 -23.18
C ARG A 406 19.83 21.44 -22.69
N HIS A 407 19.03 22.49 -22.84
CA HIS A 407 17.62 22.49 -22.46
C HIS A 407 16.83 21.48 -23.29
N GLU A 408 17.01 21.52 -24.62
CA GLU A 408 16.36 20.59 -25.55
C GLU A 408 16.75 19.12 -25.24
N ASN A 409 18.04 18.87 -25.04
CA ASN A 409 18.55 17.54 -24.76
C ASN A 409 18.07 17.00 -23.40
N LEU A 410 18.03 17.85 -22.36
CA LEU A 410 17.48 17.44 -21.06
C LEU A 410 15.97 17.18 -21.15
N ALA A 411 15.24 17.99 -21.91
CA ALA A 411 13.82 17.75 -22.17
C ALA A 411 13.59 16.46 -22.96
N ALA A 412 14.44 16.17 -23.97
CA ALA A 412 14.41 14.92 -24.72
C ALA A 412 14.70 13.72 -23.81
N TRP A 413 15.77 13.77 -23.01
CA TRP A 413 16.09 12.73 -22.03
C TRP A 413 14.89 12.50 -21.11
N ARG A 414 14.30 13.54 -20.53
CA ARG A 414 13.13 13.45 -19.64
C ARG A 414 11.95 12.78 -20.33
N ARG A 415 11.66 13.09 -21.59
CA ARG A 415 10.58 12.48 -22.38
C ARG A 415 10.75 10.96 -22.49
N TYR A 416 11.97 10.48 -22.79
CA TYR A 416 12.27 9.06 -22.85
C TYR A 416 12.18 8.39 -21.45
N VAL A 417 12.72 9.04 -20.43
CA VAL A 417 12.66 8.56 -19.04
C VAL A 417 11.20 8.44 -18.59
N LYS A 418 10.38 9.44 -18.86
CA LYS A 418 8.95 9.46 -18.52
C LYS A 418 8.18 8.29 -19.15
N SER A 419 8.59 7.84 -20.34
CA SER A 419 7.94 6.72 -21.04
C SER A 419 8.04 5.36 -20.32
N PHE A 420 8.84 5.26 -19.27
CA PHE A 420 8.88 4.10 -18.36
C PHE A 420 7.79 4.15 -17.27
N GLY A 421 6.86 5.10 -17.32
CA GLY A 421 5.86 5.30 -16.28
C GLY A 421 6.37 6.11 -15.09
N LEU A 422 7.39 6.95 -15.31
CA LEU A 422 8.00 7.81 -14.28
C LEU A 422 7.43 9.23 -14.35
N ASP A 423 7.50 9.95 -13.22
CA ASP A 423 6.93 11.31 -13.09
C ASP A 423 5.46 11.37 -13.50
N THR A 424 4.72 10.31 -13.17
CA THR A 424 3.29 10.15 -13.43
C THR A 424 2.73 9.06 -12.51
N LEU A 425 1.41 9.06 -12.34
CA LEU A 425 0.74 7.95 -11.66
C LEU A 425 0.72 6.74 -12.60
N LEU A 426 1.08 5.56 -12.08
CA LEU A 426 0.97 4.31 -12.85
C LEU A 426 -0.49 3.85 -13.01
N GLY A 427 -1.39 4.31 -12.14
CA GLY A 427 -2.79 3.91 -12.12
C GLY A 427 -3.04 2.61 -11.36
N VAL A 428 -2.20 2.31 -10.38
CA VAL A 428 -2.35 1.15 -9.49
C VAL A 428 -3.65 1.26 -8.70
N ASP A 429 -4.30 0.12 -8.43
CA ASP A 429 -5.53 0.04 -7.64
C ASP A 429 -5.27 0.21 -6.14
N THR A 430 -4.76 1.38 -5.78
CA THR A 430 -4.51 1.81 -4.41
C THR A 430 -5.17 3.17 -4.17
N PRO A 431 -5.63 3.49 -2.95
CA PRO A 431 -6.32 4.77 -2.68
C PRO A 431 -5.49 6.00 -3.01
N ARG A 432 -4.18 5.87 -2.95
CA ARG A 432 -3.23 6.94 -3.25
C ARG A 432 -1.94 6.38 -3.83
N GLU A 433 -1.41 7.11 -4.78
CA GLU A 433 -0.15 6.85 -5.44
C GLU A 433 0.60 8.18 -5.58
N MET A 434 1.92 8.15 -5.48
CA MET A 434 2.78 9.31 -5.74
C MET A 434 3.39 9.23 -7.14
N PRO A 435 3.43 10.34 -7.89
CA PRO A 435 3.96 10.35 -9.25
C PRO A 435 5.48 10.23 -9.32
N GLY A 436 6.19 10.32 -8.19
CA GLY A 436 7.64 10.52 -8.20
C GLY A 436 8.00 11.94 -8.65
N PHE A 437 9.26 12.13 -9.05
CA PHE A 437 9.73 13.42 -9.56
C PHE A 437 10.89 13.27 -10.54
N LEU A 438 10.80 13.93 -11.68
CA LEU A 438 11.89 14.11 -12.64
C LEU A 438 12.05 15.62 -12.93
N PRO A 439 13.25 16.19 -12.79
CA PRO A 439 13.46 17.61 -13.00
C PRO A 439 13.30 17.99 -14.48
N THR A 440 12.79 19.21 -14.71
CA THR A 440 12.71 19.83 -16.05
C THR A 440 13.82 20.86 -16.22
N PRO A 441 14.12 21.31 -17.45
CA PRO A 441 15.01 22.46 -17.67
C PRO A 441 14.58 23.69 -16.86
N GLU A 442 13.27 24.03 -16.90
CA GLU A 442 12.69 25.18 -16.19
C GLU A 442 12.78 25.04 -14.66
N TYR A 443 12.76 23.81 -14.15
CA TYR A 443 13.04 23.57 -12.74
C TYR A 443 14.44 24.04 -12.37
N TYR A 444 15.44 23.69 -13.18
CA TYR A 444 16.82 24.13 -12.95
C TYR A 444 17.00 25.61 -13.14
N ASP A 445 16.35 26.24 -14.15
CA ASP A 445 16.37 27.68 -14.37
C ASP A 445 15.92 28.42 -13.10
N ARG A 446 14.83 27.97 -12.53
CA ARG A 446 14.27 28.56 -11.30
C ARG A 446 15.17 28.31 -10.08
N VAL A 447 15.61 27.08 -9.85
CA VAL A 447 16.41 26.71 -8.67
C VAL A 447 17.81 27.33 -8.73
N ARG A 448 18.43 27.37 -9.92
CA ARG A 448 19.76 27.95 -10.14
C ARG A 448 19.73 29.44 -10.41
N ARG A 449 18.55 30.03 -10.62
CA ARG A 449 18.34 31.44 -10.97
C ARG A 449 19.10 31.88 -12.23
N THR A 450 19.29 30.97 -13.18
CA THR A 450 19.95 31.18 -14.47
C THR A 450 19.56 30.11 -15.46
N THR A 451 19.40 30.45 -16.71
CA THR A 451 19.21 29.51 -17.81
C THR A 451 20.53 28.86 -18.26
N ASN A 452 21.67 29.47 -17.90
CA ASN A 452 23.02 28.97 -18.27
C ASN A 452 23.62 28.06 -17.18
N TRP A 453 22.80 27.15 -16.61
CA TRP A 453 23.32 26.12 -15.70
C TRP A 453 24.22 25.11 -16.46
N LYS A 454 25.26 24.64 -15.80
CA LYS A 454 26.21 23.67 -16.36
C LYS A 454 25.87 22.25 -15.98
N PHE A 455 26.33 21.26 -16.76
CA PHE A 455 26.16 19.84 -16.46
C PHE A 455 26.63 19.45 -15.04
N SER A 456 27.70 20.09 -14.55
CA SER A 456 28.17 19.88 -13.17
C SER A 456 27.14 20.20 -12.09
N GLY A 457 26.13 21.02 -12.37
CA GLY A 457 25.04 21.30 -11.44
C GLY A 457 23.92 20.25 -11.42
N ILE A 458 23.91 19.32 -12.38
CA ILE A 458 22.89 18.29 -12.53
C ILE A 458 23.45 16.87 -12.63
N HIS A 459 24.76 16.71 -12.44
CA HIS A 459 25.47 15.45 -12.68
C HIS A 459 24.99 14.28 -11.78
N SER A 460 24.40 14.58 -10.61
CA SER A 460 23.82 13.60 -9.69
C SER A 460 22.73 12.72 -10.35
N LEU A 461 22.03 13.27 -11.37
CA LEU A 461 21.07 12.51 -12.16
C LEU A 461 21.70 11.30 -12.86
N SER A 462 23.01 11.37 -13.15
CA SER A 462 23.74 10.30 -13.84
C SER A 462 23.79 9.00 -13.01
N ILE A 463 23.74 9.12 -11.69
CA ILE A 463 23.80 8.02 -10.74
C ILE A 463 22.47 7.79 -10.00
N GLY A 464 21.39 8.50 -10.45
CA GLY A 464 20.04 8.35 -9.88
C GLY A 464 19.90 8.95 -8.48
N GLN A 465 20.61 10.04 -8.24
CA GLN A 465 20.54 10.85 -7.01
C GLN A 465 20.15 12.30 -7.34
N GLY A 466 20.25 13.17 -6.38
CA GLY A 466 19.79 14.55 -6.52
C GLY A 466 18.28 14.64 -6.53
N GLU A 467 17.72 15.25 -7.56
CA GLU A 467 16.30 15.57 -7.61
C GLU A 467 15.40 14.41 -8.03
N ILE A 468 15.96 13.33 -8.62
CA ILE A 468 15.18 12.16 -9.04
C ILE A 468 14.61 11.41 -7.83
N ASN A 469 13.30 11.24 -7.81
CA ASN A 469 12.61 10.46 -6.79
C ASN A 469 11.60 9.51 -7.42
N LEU A 470 11.71 8.22 -7.12
CA LEU A 470 10.82 7.16 -7.60
C LEU A 470 10.15 6.43 -6.44
N THR A 471 8.91 6.01 -6.65
CA THR A 471 8.24 5.10 -5.74
C THR A 471 8.74 3.67 -5.94
N GLY A 472 8.51 2.80 -4.94
CA GLY A 472 8.86 1.38 -5.04
C GLY A 472 8.14 0.67 -6.19
N LEU A 473 6.87 1.06 -6.43
CA LEU A 473 6.09 0.56 -7.57
C LEU A 473 6.68 1.01 -8.91
N GLN A 474 7.09 2.26 -9.03
CA GLN A 474 7.76 2.77 -10.22
C GLN A 474 9.10 2.08 -10.46
N MET A 475 9.89 1.86 -9.43
CA MET A 475 11.17 1.15 -9.55
C MET A 475 10.96 -0.29 -10.05
N ALA A 476 9.97 -1.01 -9.51
CA ALA A 476 9.61 -2.34 -9.99
C ALA A 476 9.10 -2.29 -11.45
N ASN A 477 8.30 -1.28 -11.82
CA ASN A 477 7.77 -1.11 -13.16
C ASN A 477 8.87 -0.85 -14.21
N VAL A 478 9.90 -0.06 -13.87
CA VAL A 478 11.09 0.13 -14.74
C VAL A 478 11.74 -1.21 -15.06
N LEU A 479 11.92 -2.08 -14.05
CA LEU A 479 12.52 -3.40 -14.27
C LEU A 479 11.59 -4.34 -15.04
N ALA A 480 10.26 -4.23 -14.87
CA ALA A 480 9.29 -4.96 -15.70
C ALA A 480 9.37 -4.52 -17.17
N THR A 481 9.48 -3.22 -17.42
CA THR A 481 9.66 -2.67 -18.76
C THR A 481 10.94 -3.20 -19.43
N ILE A 482 12.05 -3.27 -18.70
CA ILE A 482 13.32 -3.84 -19.20
C ILE A 482 13.18 -5.36 -19.42
N ALA A 483 12.55 -6.07 -18.48
CA ALA A 483 12.30 -7.51 -18.57
C ALA A 483 11.47 -7.87 -19.82
N ASN A 484 10.46 -7.08 -20.10
CA ASN A 484 9.58 -7.24 -21.27
C ASN A 484 10.12 -6.62 -22.57
N ARG A 485 11.32 -6.01 -22.54
CA ARG A 485 11.93 -5.39 -23.73
C ARG A 485 11.10 -4.24 -24.30
N GLY A 486 10.54 -3.38 -23.43
CA GLY A 486 9.98 -2.11 -23.83
C GLY A 486 8.48 -1.89 -23.59
N TRP A 487 7.84 -2.77 -22.83
CA TRP A 487 6.44 -2.57 -22.48
C TRP A 487 6.15 -3.01 -21.05
N TYR A 488 5.05 -2.50 -20.49
CA TYR A 488 4.53 -2.90 -19.20
C TYR A 488 3.00 -2.86 -19.20
N LEU A 489 2.40 -3.60 -18.30
CA LEU A 489 1.01 -3.46 -17.90
C LEU A 489 0.97 -2.75 -16.56
N THR A 490 -0.07 -1.96 -16.32
CA THR A 490 -0.26 -1.27 -15.04
C THR A 490 -0.15 -2.26 -13.88
N PRO A 491 0.80 -2.08 -12.95
CA PRO A 491 0.88 -2.91 -11.75
C PRO A 491 -0.44 -2.87 -10.97
N HIS A 492 -0.92 -4.03 -10.50
CA HIS A 492 -2.22 -4.09 -9.83
C HIS A 492 -2.31 -5.19 -8.78
N PHE A 493 -3.22 -4.99 -7.83
CA PHE A 493 -3.47 -5.92 -6.73
C PHE A 493 -4.69 -6.81 -6.93
N VAL A 494 -5.68 -6.41 -7.73
CA VAL A 494 -6.90 -7.18 -7.94
C VAL A 494 -6.86 -7.82 -9.32
N ARG A 495 -6.85 -9.17 -9.33
CA ARG A 495 -6.93 -9.97 -10.55
C ARG A 495 -8.35 -9.97 -11.11
N SER A 496 -9.35 -10.24 -10.25
CA SER A 496 -10.74 -10.33 -10.68
C SER A 496 -11.71 -9.98 -9.56
N ILE A 497 -12.95 -9.64 -9.95
CA ILE A 497 -14.03 -9.27 -9.06
C ILE A 497 -15.16 -10.30 -9.22
N GLY A 498 -15.68 -10.80 -8.09
CA GLY A 498 -16.75 -11.80 -8.06
C GLY A 498 -16.29 -13.16 -8.62
N SER A 499 -17.23 -13.95 -9.11
CA SER A 499 -16.99 -15.32 -9.60
C SER A 499 -16.51 -15.41 -11.06
N THR A 500 -16.37 -14.28 -11.77
CA THR A 500 -16.08 -14.29 -13.21
C THR A 500 -14.66 -14.77 -13.54
N GLY A 501 -13.72 -14.62 -12.61
CA GLY A 501 -12.31 -14.94 -12.83
C GLY A 501 -11.60 -14.11 -13.91
N ARG A 502 -12.30 -13.14 -14.53
CA ARG A 502 -11.75 -12.34 -15.64
C ARG A 502 -10.94 -11.17 -15.09
N PRO A 503 -9.76 -10.89 -15.68
CA PRO A 503 -8.99 -9.70 -15.36
C PRO A 503 -9.80 -8.42 -15.63
N LEU A 504 -9.49 -7.37 -14.87
CA LEU A 504 -10.09 -6.06 -15.09
C LEU A 504 -9.55 -5.44 -16.39
N PRO A 505 -10.40 -5.00 -17.33
CA PRO A 505 -9.96 -4.52 -18.66
C PRO A 505 -8.87 -3.46 -18.58
N ARG A 506 -8.95 -2.52 -17.64
CA ARG A 506 -7.97 -1.42 -17.46
C ARG A 506 -6.54 -1.89 -17.17
N PHE A 507 -6.35 -3.14 -16.74
CA PHE A 507 -5.02 -3.72 -16.47
C PHE A 507 -4.49 -4.53 -17.65
N LEU A 508 -5.23 -4.61 -18.75
CA LEU A 508 -4.81 -5.27 -19.97
C LEU A 508 -4.19 -4.31 -21.00
N ASP A 509 -4.26 -3.00 -20.72
CA ASP A 509 -3.71 -1.96 -21.59
C ASP A 509 -2.18 -1.99 -21.56
N VAL A 510 -1.58 -2.18 -22.75
CA VAL A 510 -0.12 -2.24 -22.91
C VAL A 510 0.46 -0.84 -23.05
N HIS A 511 1.28 -0.44 -22.08
CA HIS A 511 2.08 0.78 -22.16
C HIS A 511 3.44 0.46 -22.79
N ARG A 512 3.91 1.33 -23.68
CA ARG A 512 5.20 1.15 -24.37
C ARG A 512 6.14 2.31 -24.04
N THR A 513 7.40 1.98 -23.72
CA THR A 513 8.45 2.99 -23.66
C THR A 513 8.83 3.44 -25.07
N LEU A 514 9.40 4.64 -25.17
CA LEU A 514 9.95 5.18 -26.41
C LEU A 514 11.33 4.58 -26.77
N VAL A 515 11.86 3.70 -25.92
CA VAL A 515 13.15 3.05 -26.13
C VAL A 515 12.97 1.70 -26.84
N ASP A 516 13.71 1.49 -27.91
CA ASP A 516 13.66 0.28 -28.71
C ASP A 516 14.07 -0.97 -27.92
N SER A 517 13.43 -2.09 -28.24
CA SER A 517 13.66 -3.36 -27.55
C SER A 517 15.12 -3.83 -27.64
N ALA A 518 15.82 -3.53 -28.74
CA ALA A 518 17.23 -3.85 -28.92
C ALA A 518 18.15 -3.11 -27.93
N ASN A 519 17.83 -1.85 -27.61
CA ASN A 519 18.56 -1.04 -26.64
C ASN A 519 18.33 -1.52 -25.22
N LEU A 520 17.09 -1.93 -24.88
CA LEU A 520 16.79 -2.55 -23.59
C LEU A 520 17.43 -3.94 -23.45
N ALA A 521 17.43 -4.73 -24.50
CA ALA A 521 18.12 -6.03 -24.51
C ALA A 521 19.63 -5.90 -24.30
N ALA A 522 20.23 -4.78 -24.76
CA ALA A 522 21.64 -4.49 -24.60
C ALA A 522 22.08 -4.30 -23.14
N LEU A 523 21.16 -4.00 -22.23
CA LEU A 523 21.46 -3.84 -20.80
C LEU A 523 21.64 -5.18 -20.10
N VAL A 524 20.91 -6.22 -20.55
CA VAL A 524 20.79 -7.50 -19.84
C VAL A 524 22.12 -8.20 -19.60
N PRO A 525 23.07 -8.24 -20.57
CA PRO A 525 24.39 -8.81 -20.30
C PRO A 525 25.11 -8.16 -19.11
N GLY A 526 25.05 -6.83 -18.99
CA GLY A 526 25.64 -6.10 -17.86
C GLY A 526 24.90 -6.35 -16.55
N MET A 527 23.58 -6.46 -16.59
CA MET A 527 22.75 -6.81 -15.42
C MET A 527 23.02 -8.25 -14.95
N VAL A 528 23.29 -9.19 -15.84
CA VAL A 528 23.69 -10.57 -15.49
C VAL A 528 25.12 -10.59 -14.97
N ALA A 529 26.04 -9.82 -15.59
CA ALA A 529 27.42 -9.75 -15.18
C ALA A 529 27.59 -9.19 -13.75
N SER A 530 26.66 -8.32 -13.29
CA SER A 530 26.70 -7.82 -11.91
C SER A 530 26.44 -8.89 -10.84
N MET A 531 25.85 -10.05 -11.23
CA MET A 531 25.67 -11.23 -10.38
C MET A 531 26.85 -12.22 -10.42
N GLN A 532 27.84 -11.98 -11.25
CA GLN A 532 29.02 -12.83 -11.38
C GLN A 532 30.13 -12.39 -10.42
N PRO A 533 31.14 -13.23 -10.17
CA PRO A 533 32.29 -12.88 -9.33
C PRO A 533 32.88 -11.51 -9.67
N GLY A 534 33.12 -10.70 -8.65
CA GLY A 534 33.57 -9.31 -8.76
C GLY A 534 32.51 -8.33 -9.29
N GLY A 535 31.26 -8.74 -9.43
CA GLY A 535 30.14 -7.84 -9.69
C GLY A 535 29.51 -7.30 -8.41
N THR A 536 28.87 -6.13 -8.49
CA THR A 536 28.32 -5.45 -7.30
C THR A 536 27.16 -6.17 -6.62
N ALA A 537 26.56 -7.15 -7.28
CA ALA A 537 25.42 -7.94 -6.77
C ALA A 537 25.73 -9.45 -6.73
N GLU A 538 26.99 -9.83 -6.55
CA GLU A 538 27.41 -11.24 -6.53
C GLU A 538 26.59 -12.09 -5.55
N LEU A 539 26.25 -11.54 -4.37
CA LEU A 539 25.44 -12.21 -3.36
C LEU A 539 23.99 -12.47 -3.79
N ALA A 540 23.50 -11.83 -4.85
CA ALA A 540 22.20 -12.11 -5.44
C ALA A 540 22.22 -13.22 -6.48
N SER A 541 23.35 -13.86 -6.72
CA SER A 541 23.48 -14.95 -7.69
C SER A 541 22.67 -16.18 -7.28
N LEU A 542 21.88 -16.70 -8.21
CA LEU A 542 21.15 -17.94 -8.11
C LEU A 542 21.65 -18.99 -9.12
N ALA A 543 22.85 -18.78 -9.67
CA ALA A 543 23.44 -19.65 -10.70
C ALA A 543 23.63 -21.09 -10.21
N ASP A 544 23.92 -21.28 -8.93
CA ASP A 544 24.09 -22.60 -8.29
C ASP A 544 22.81 -23.45 -8.26
N VAL A 545 21.64 -22.81 -8.45
CA VAL A 545 20.34 -23.48 -8.55
C VAL A 545 19.75 -23.36 -9.96
N GLY A 546 20.60 -23.04 -10.96
CA GLY A 546 20.23 -22.99 -12.38
C GLY A 546 19.38 -21.77 -12.77
N ILE A 547 19.32 -20.73 -11.94
CA ILE A 547 18.53 -19.53 -12.21
C ILE A 547 19.48 -18.36 -12.49
N THR A 548 19.38 -17.80 -13.72
CA THR A 548 20.12 -16.59 -14.06
C THR A 548 19.33 -15.36 -13.65
N VAL A 549 19.89 -14.55 -12.77
CA VAL A 549 19.32 -13.25 -12.32
C VAL A 549 19.92 -12.13 -13.16
N ALA A 550 19.11 -11.17 -13.56
CA ALA A 550 19.54 -9.90 -14.13
C ALA A 550 19.09 -8.75 -13.21
N GLY A 551 20.02 -7.92 -12.75
CA GLY A 551 19.66 -6.85 -11.82
C GLY A 551 20.75 -5.80 -11.66
N LYS A 552 20.47 -4.83 -10.80
CA LYS A 552 21.37 -3.72 -10.50
C LYS A 552 21.25 -3.32 -9.04
N THR A 553 22.39 -3.21 -8.36
CA THR A 553 22.49 -2.61 -7.04
C THR A 553 22.45 -1.09 -7.11
N GLY A 554 21.99 -0.47 -6.05
CA GLY A 554 22.19 0.94 -5.79
C GLY A 554 22.53 1.15 -4.32
N THR A 555 23.18 2.25 -4.09
CA THR A 555 23.45 2.81 -2.76
C THR A 555 23.09 4.28 -2.86
N VAL A 556 22.28 4.76 -1.95
CA VAL A 556 21.82 6.14 -1.91
C VAL A 556 22.45 6.79 -0.69
N GLN A 557 23.22 7.84 -0.92
CA GLN A 557 23.88 8.58 0.15
C GLN A 557 22.85 9.17 1.12
N ASN A 558 23.19 9.12 2.40
CA ASN A 558 22.39 9.65 3.48
C ASN A 558 23.25 10.45 4.44
N ASP A 559 23.03 11.76 4.50
CA ASP A 559 23.83 12.66 5.34
C ASP A 559 23.50 12.53 6.85
N GLU A 560 22.38 11.86 7.19
CA GLU A 560 21.90 11.72 8.57
C GLU A 560 22.14 10.32 9.16
N GLY A 561 22.83 9.43 8.46
CA GLY A 561 23.07 8.06 8.91
C GLY A 561 23.77 7.21 7.87
N ASP A 562 23.64 5.88 7.99
CA ASP A 562 24.16 4.96 6.98
C ASP A 562 23.42 5.12 5.65
N ASP A 563 24.13 4.84 4.56
CA ASP A 563 23.57 4.86 3.21
C ASP A 563 22.34 3.95 3.10
N HIS A 564 21.41 4.29 2.21
CA HIS A 564 20.26 3.44 1.92
C HIS A 564 20.60 2.40 0.86
N ALA A 565 20.30 1.16 1.16
CA ALA A 565 20.54 0.03 0.27
C ALA A 565 19.38 -0.15 -0.71
N THR A 566 19.69 -0.30 -1.99
CA THR A 566 18.68 -0.60 -3.01
C THR A 566 19.16 -1.66 -4.00
N PHE A 567 18.22 -2.42 -4.50
CA PHE A 567 18.42 -3.39 -5.59
C PHE A 567 17.13 -3.52 -6.39
N ALA A 568 17.27 -3.65 -7.71
CA ALA A 568 16.15 -4.07 -8.53
C ALA A 568 16.62 -5.00 -9.65
N GLY A 569 15.82 -6.05 -9.90
CA GLY A 569 16.19 -7.06 -10.88
C GLY A 569 15.04 -8.02 -11.20
N PHE A 570 15.29 -8.96 -12.09
CA PHE A 570 14.33 -9.97 -12.50
C PHE A 570 14.98 -11.33 -12.74
N ALA A 571 14.18 -12.36 -12.63
CA ALA A 571 14.58 -13.75 -12.85
C ALA A 571 13.45 -14.60 -13.46
N PRO A 572 13.79 -15.63 -14.28
CA PRO A 572 15.06 -15.84 -14.97
C PRO A 572 15.33 -14.77 -16.03
N ALA A 573 16.58 -14.46 -16.34
CA ALA A 573 16.97 -13.38 -17.26
C ALA A 573 16.42 -13.53 -18.69
N LYS A 574 16.29 -14.78 -19.19
CA LYS A 574 15.79 -15.07 -20.56
C LYS A 574 14.26 -15.03 -20.66
N LYS A 575 13.55 -15.59 -19.67
CA LYS A 575 12.09 -15.65 -19.59
C LYS A 575 11.65 -15.15 -18.22
N PRO A 576 11.63 -13.85 -17.99
CA PRO A 576 11.34 -13.27 -16.69
C PRO A 576 9.97 -13.71 -16.17
N LYS A 577 9.94 -14.20 -14.92
CA LYS A 577 8.72 -14.59 -14.21
C LYS A 577 8.46 -13.72 -12.99
N ILE A 578 9.50 -13.09 -12.48
CA ILE A 578 9.40 -12.21 -11.31
C ILE A 578 10.40 -11.07 -11.46
N VAL A 579 9.93 -9.87 -11.15
CA VAL A 579 10.73 -8.68 -10.87
C VAL A 579 10.70 -8.46 -9.38
N VAL A 580 11.83 -8.06 -8.78
CA VAL A 580 11.89 -7.67 -7.37
C VAL A 580 12.65 -6.35 -7.25
N ALA A 581 12.04 -5.37 -6.59
CA ALA A 581 12.65 -4.10 -6.19
C ALA A 581 12.68 -4.03 -4.66
N VAL A 582 13.85 -3.71 -4.10
CA VAL A 582 14.11 -3.62 -2.66
C VAL A 582 14.73 -2.27 -2.35
N TYR A 583 14.26 -1.64 -1.30
CA TYR A 583 14.84 -0.43 -0.71
C TYR A 583 14.82 -0.57 0.80
N ILE A 584 15.96 -0.41 1.46
CA ILE A 584 16.09 -0.50 2.91
C ILE A 584 16.85 0.73 3.38
N GLU A 585 16.20 1.55 4.21
CA GLU A 585 16.81 2.75 4.78
C GLU A 585 17.93 2.35 5.76
N ASN A 586 19.03 3.09 5.76
CA ASN A 586 20.17 2.93 6.68
C ASN A 586 20.70 1.47 6.74
N ALA A 587 20.88 0.86 5.57
CA ALA A 587 21.31 -0.54 5.46
C ALA A 587 22.62 -0.70 4.66
N GLY A 588 23.38 0.38 4.48
CA GLY A 588 24.68 0.39 3.84
C GLY A 588 24.63 0.05 2.36
N PHE A 589 25.54 -0.79 1.91
CA PHE A 589 25.66 -1.14 0.49
C PHE A 589 24.56 -2.06 0.00
N GLY A 590 23.90 -1.67 -1.11
CA GLY A 590 22.84 -2.46 -1.73
C GLY A 590 23.24 -3.87 -2.13
N GLY A 591 24.52 -4.09 -2.45
CA GLY A 591 25.06 -5.43 -2.76
C GLY A 591 25.10 -6.38 -1.58
N LEU A 592 25.21 -5.85 -0.36
CA LEU A 592 25.33 -6.63 0.87
C LEU A 592 23.96 -6.94 1.49
N SER A 593 22.98 -6.06 1.38
CA SER A 593 21.67 -6.17 2.05
C SER A 593 20.50 -6.32 1.09
N ALA A 594 20.26 -5.36 0.20
CA ALA A 594 19.10 -5.37 -0.70
C ALA A 594 19.18 -6.45 -1.78
N ALA A 595 20.38 -6.72 -2.33
CA ALA A 595 20.58 -7.73 -3.37
C ALA A 595 20.32 -9.16 -2.88
N PRO A 596 20.90 -9.65 -1.76
CA PRO A 596 20.60 -10.96 -1.22
C PRO A 596 19.11 -11.07 -0.77
N CYS A 597 18.53 -9.99 -0.25
CA CYS A 597 17.10 -9.95 0.06
C CYS A 597 16.24 -10.23 -1.17
N ALA A 598 16.49 -9.54 -2.28
CA ALA A 598 15.79 -9.77 -3.55
C ALA A 598 15.99 -11.19 -4.09
N ALA A 599 17.22 -11.72 -4.01
CA ALA A 599 17.53 -13.09 -4.44
C ALA A 599 16.72 -14.14 -3.66
N LEU A 600 16.61 -13.98 -2.34
CA LEU A 600 15.79 -14.88 -1.51
C LEU A 600 14.31 -14.82 -1.89
N VAL A 601 13.76 -13.63 -2.17
CA VAL A 601 12.37 -13.48 -2.64
C VAL A 601 12.18 -14.15 -4.00
N MET A 602 13.11 -13.95 -4.95
CA MET A 602 13.07 -14.59 -6.27
C MET A 602 13.16 -16.11 -6.17
N GLU A 603 14.11 -16.62 -5.36
CA GLU A 603 14.27 -18.06 -5.16
C GLU A 603 13.02 -18.68 -4.51
N LYS A 604 12.48 -18.03 -3.48
CA LYS A 604 11.26 -18.48 -2.81
C LYS A 604 10.08 -18.60 -3.76
N TYR A 605 9.90 -17.61 -4.65
CA TYR A 605 8.84 -17.64 -5.64
C TYR A 605 9.05 -18.72 -6.69
N LEU A 606 10.26 -18.83 -7.25
CA LEU A 606 10.55 -19.71 -8.39
C LEU A 606 10.66 -21.18 -8.01
N ARG A 607 11.09 -21.49 -6.77
CA ARG A 607 11.37 -22.86 -6.30
C ARG A 607 10.46 -23.32 -5.16
N GLY A 608 9.81 -22.40 -4.47
CA GLY A 608 9.01 -22.70 -3.29
C GLY A 608 9.82 -22.83 -1.99
N TYR A 609 11.15 -22.96 -2.05
CA TYR A 609 12.06 -23.12 -0.89
C TYR A 609 13.39 -22.40 -1.13
N ILE A 610 14.17 -22.23 -0.06
CA ILE A 610 15.49 -21.60 -0.08
C ILE A 610 16.58 -22.68 0.04
N ALA A 611 17.59 -22.61 -0.82
CA ALA A 611 18.73 -23.53 -0.78
C ALA A 611 19.50 -23.40 0.54
N PRO A 612 20.04 -24.52 1.09
CA PRO A 612 20.70 -24.55 2.40
C PRO A 612 21.78 -23.48 2.56
N LYS A 613 22.60 -23.25 1.53
CA LYS A 613 23.69 -22.28 1.58
C LYS A 613 23.23 -20.83 1.74
N ARG A 614 21.99 -20.49 1.36
CA ARG A 614 21.40 -19.15 1.52
C ARG A 614 20.63 -18.96 2.81
N LYS A 615 20.40 -20.01 3.59
CA LYS A 615 19.76 -19.87 4.92
C LYS A 615 20.56 -19.00 5.88
N ARG A 616 21.89 -18.93 5.72
CA ARG A 616 22.71 -17.99 6.49
C ARG A 616 22.34 -16.52 6.20
N TRP A 617 22.08 -16.17 4.93
CA TRP A 617 21.63 -14.84 4.53
C TRP A 617 20.22 -14.56 5.02
N GLU A 618 19.33 -15.55 4.96
CA GLU A 618 17.99 -15.45 5.54
C GLU A 618 18.04 -15.13 7.04
N LYS A 619 18.89 -15.82 7.79
CA LYS A 619 19.07 -15.57 9.23
C LYS A 619 19.66 -14.18 9.48
N TRP A 620 20.70 -13.81 8.74
CA TRP A 620 21.35 -12.50 8.87
C TRP A 620 20.42 -11.34 8.54
N LEU A 621 19.66 -11.41 7.44
CA LEU A 621 18.68 -10.39 7.07
C LEU A 621 17.58 -10.23 8.11
N ARG A 622 17.20 -11.31 8.82
CA ARG A 622 16.16 -11.26 9.85
C ARG A 622 16.63 -10.67 11.17
N CYS A 623 17.87 -10.92 11.57
CA CYS A 623 18.36 -10.68 12.92
C CYS A 623 19.65 -9.85 12.97
N GLY A 624 20.33 -9.63 11.82
CA GLY A 624 21.61 -8.96 11.76
C GLY A 624 21.50 -7.44 11.68
N ASP A 625 22.58 -6.78 12.08
CA ASP A 625 22.79 -5.37 11.76
C ASP A 625 23.28 -5.27 10.31
N LEU A 626 22.47 -4.66 9.44
CA LEU A 626 22.77 -4.58 8.01
C LEU A 626 23.85 -3.55 7.70
N ALA A 627 24.02 -2.55 8.55
CA ALA A 627 24.99 -1.49 8.38
C ALA A 627 26.44 -2.00 8.60
N SER A 628 26.62 -2.96 9.53
CA SER A 628 27.92 -3.52 9.86
C SER A 628 28.52 -4.45 8.79
N GLY A 629 27.76 -4.74 7.72
CA GLY A 629 28.20 -5.62 6.63
C GLY A 629 28.61 -6.99 7.15
N GLY A 630 27.69 -7.91 7.37
CA GLY A 630 27.98 -9.22 7.98
C GLY A 630 29.21 -9.89 7.39
N HIS A 631 30.27 -9.96 8.18
CA HIS A 631 31.52 -10.68 7.92
C HIS A 631 31.34 -12.18 8.00
#